data_582940610f0028cb5b1c4f9b26bf00c7
#
_entry.id   582940610f0028cb5b1c4f9b26bf00c7
#
_cell.length_a   1.000
_cell.length_b   1.000
_cell.length_c   1.000
_cell.angle_alpha   90.00
_cell.angle_beta   90.00
_cell.angle_gamma   90.00
#
_symmetry.space_group_name_H-M   'P 1'
#
loop_
_entity.id
_entity.type
_entity.pdbx_description
1 polymer ?
#
loop_
_entity_poly.entity_id
_entity_poly.type
_entity_poly.pdbx_seq_one_letter_code
_entity_poly.pdbx_strand_id
1 'polypeptide(L)'
;MLETQALFDVLSDEIRRRILCLLLKEGELCVCELFQALDLPQPKVSRHLGVMRDAGVLSVRREGTWVYYRLDAQLPLWAYKVLESMAQGASFAEDAQRLEVMTNRPARCGI
;
A
#
# COMPACT_ATOMS: atom_id res chain seq x y z
N MET A 1 7.53 3.51 17.57
CA MET A 1 6.10 3.83 17.64
C MET A 1 5.74 4.88 16.59
N LEU A 2 4.61 4.72 15.91
CA LEU A 2 4.18 5.67 14.89
C LEU A 2 3.73 6.99 15.53
N GLU A 3 4.28 8.08 15.04
CA GLU A 3 3.90 9.40 15.52
C GLU A 3 2.76 9.96 14.67
N THR A 4 1.91 10.78 15.29
CA THR A 4 0.76 11.38 14.62
C THR A 4 1.20 12.20 13.40
N GLN A 5 2.22 13.03 13.56
CA GLN A 5 2.71 13.85 12.46
C GLN A 5 3.21 13.00 11.29
N ALA A 6 3.90 11.90 11.60
CA ALA A 6 4.41 11.01 10.56
C ALA A 6 3.26 10.42 9.72
N LEU A 7 2.18 10.02 10.37
CA LEU A 7 1.03 9.49 9.64
C LEU A 7 0.42 10.53 8.73
N PHE A 8 0.20 11.75 9.23
CA PHE A 8 -0.42 12.77 8.40
C PHE A 8 0.49 13.27 7.28
N ASP A 9 1.80 13.23 7.49
CA ASP A 9 2.76 13.51 6.41
C ASP A 9 2.64 12.46 5.31
N VAL A 10 2.53 11.18 5.68
CA VAL A 10 2.30 10.10 4.71
C VAL A 10 1.01 10.35 3.92
N LEU A 11 -0.05 10.71 4.60
CA LEU A 11 -1.37 10.91 3.98
C LEU A 11 -1.46 12.19 3.14
N SER A 12 -0.48 13.06 3.20
CA SER A 12 -0.52 14.31 2.45
C SER A 12 -0.28 14.12 0.95
N ASP A 13 0.19 12.96 0.53
CA ASP A 13 0.50 12.68 -0.88
C ASP A 13 -0.54 11.73 -1.47
N GLU A 14 -1.06 12.07 -2.65
CA GLU A 14 -2.12 11.29 -3.29
C GLU A 14 -1.66 9.88 -3.67
N ILE A 15 -0.43 9.73 -4.16
CA ILE A 15 0.06 8.40 -4.55
C ILE A 15 0.11 7.49 -3.33
N ARG A 16 0.56 8.01 -2.20
CA ARG A 16 0.60 7.23 -0.97
C ARG A 16 -0.81 6.85 -0.49
N ARG A 17 -1.77 7.77 -0.62
CA ARG A 17 -3.17 7.43 -0.28
C ARG A 17 -3.70 6.33 -1.18
N ARG A 18 -3.39 6.37 -2.48
CA ARG A 18 -3.79 5.33 -3.43
C ARG A 18 -3.22 3.96 -3.06
N ILE A 19 -1.93 3.92 -2.71
CA ILE A 19 -1.28 2.69 -2.27
C ILE A 19 -1.98 2.14 -1.03
N LEU A 20 -2.25 3.00 -0.05
CA LEU A 20 -2.88 2.57 1.20
C LEU A 20 -4.28 2.03 0.98
N CYS A 21 -5.06 2.63 0.09
CA CYS A 21 -6.38 2.12 -0.24
C CYS A 21 -6.32 0.72 -0.84
N LEU A 22 -5.36 0.46 -1.73
CA LEU A 22 -5.18 -0.88 -2.28
C LEU A 22 -4.79 -1.88 -1.21
N LEU A 23 -3.88 -1.53 -0.32
CA LEU A 23 -3.44 -2.44 0.74
C LEU A 23 -4.52 -2.70 1.78
N LEU A 24 -5.36 -1.71 2.08
CA LEU A 24 -6.50 -1.92 2.97
C LEU A 24 -7.46 -2.96 2.41
N LYS A 25 -7.67 -2.91 1.10
CA LYS A 25 -8.60 -3.81 0.43
C LYS A 25 -8.01 -5.20 0.24
N GLU A 26 -6.76 -5.29 -0.20
CA GLU A 26 -6.13 -6.54 -0.62
C GLU A 26 -5.34 -7.24 0.48
N GLY A 27 -4.93 -6.52 1.49
CA GLY A 27 -4.11 -7.04 2.58
C GLY A 27 -2.62 -6.96 2.29
N GLU A 28 -2.17 -7.61 1.23
CA GLU A 28 -0.76 -7.63 0.86
C GLU A 28 -0.63 -7.63 -0.65
N LEU A 29 0.30 -6.83 -1.17
CA LEU A 29 0.57 -6.75 -2.60
C LEU A 29 2.06 -6.66 -2.85
N CYS A 30 2.53 -7.26 -3.96
CA CYS A 30 3.92 -7.10 -4.35
C CYS A 30 4.11 -5.77 -5.09
N VAL A 31 5.36 -5.35 -5.20
CA VAL A 31 5.70 -4.09 -5.87
C VAL A 31 5.17 -4.08 -7.30
N CYS A 32 5.26 -5.22 -8.00
CA CYS A 32 4.76 -5.33 -9.38
C CYS A 32 3.26 -5.03 -9.48
N GLU A 33 2.50 -5.59 -8.55
CA GLU A 33 1.06 -5.35 -8.52
C GLU A 33 0.76 -3.87 -8.26
N LEU A 34 1.52 -3.26 -7.35
CA LEU A 34 1.30 -1.88 -6.97
C LEU A 34 1.56 -0.92 -8.12
N PHE A 35 2.75 -0.98 -8.75
CA PHE A 35 3.03 0.03 -9.77
C PHE A 35 2.18 -0.16 -11.02
N GLN A 36 1.80 -1.39 -11.34
CA GLN A 36 0.91 -1.64 -12.47
C GLN A 36 -0.52 -1.18 -12.18
N ALA A 37 -1.02 -1.45 -10.97
CA ALA A 37 -2.36 -1.00 -10.58
C ALA A 37 -2.47 0.51 -10.55
N LEU A 38 -1.41 1.19 -10.12
CA LEU A 38 -1.38 2.66 -10.08
C LEU A 38 -1.11 3.28 -11.45
N ASP A 39 -0.64 2.48 -12.39
CA ASP A 39 -0.23 2.95 -13.71
C ASP A 39 0.86 4.03 -13.60
N LEU A 40 1.86 3.74 -12.79
CA LEU A 40 2.98 4.64 -12.52
C LEU A 40 4.30 3.90 -12.66
N PRO A 41 5.40 4.62 -12.93
CA PRO A 41 6.72 3.96 -13.02
C PRO A 41 7.12 3.33 -11.70
N GLN A 42 7.75 2.16 -11.76
CA GLN A 42 8.19 1.44 -10.57
C GLN A 42 9.07 2.28 -9.65
N PRO A 43 10.09 3.01 -10.14
CA PRO A 43 10.95 3.79 -9.23
C PRO A 43 10.18 4.80 -8.39
N LYS A 44 9.15 5.41 -8.98
CA LYS A 44 8.32 6.39 -8.27
C LYS A 44 7.53 5.72 -7.16
N VAL A 45 6.90 4.59 -7.46
CA VAL A 45 6.11 3.84 -6.47
C VAL A 45 7.03 3.30 -5.38
N SER A 46 8.17 2.74 -5.74
CA SER A 46 9.12 2.19 -4.77
C SER A 46 9.62 3.25 -3.79
N ARG A 47 9.82 4.48 -4.27
CA ARG A 47 10.25 5.57 -3.40
C ARG A 47 9.18 5.88 -2.36
N HIS A 48 7.91 5.94 -2.77
CA HIS A 48 6.82 6.17 -1.83
C HIS A 48 6.65 5.02 -0.83
N LEU A 49 6.83 3.78 -1.30
CA LEU A 49 6.78 2.62 -0.41
C LEU A 49 7.87 2.70 0.65
N GLY A 50 9.07 3.10 0.26
CA GLY A 50 10.18 3.28 1.20
C GLY A 50 9.90 4.34 2.25
N VAL A 51 9.31 5.46 1.85
CA VAL A 51 8.92 6.52 2.79
C VAL A 51 7.92 5.99 3.83
N MET A 52 6.92 5.24 3.39
CA MET A 52 5.90 4.71 4.29
C MET A 52 6.44 3.60 5.20
N ARG A 53 7.35 2.78 4.68
CA ARG A 53 8.01 1.77 5.50
C ARG A 53 8.84 2.44 6.60
N ASP A 54 9.62 3.44 6.24
CA ASP A 54 10.48 4.13 7.21
C ASP A 54 9.65 4.89 8.25
N ALA A 55 8.46 5.33 7.90
CA ALA A 55 7.55 5.98 8.84
C ALA A 55 6.84 5.01 9.77
N GLY A 56 6.97 3.70 9.53
CA GLY A 56 6.32 2.69 10.37
C GLY A 56 4.89 2.35 9.95
N VAL A 57 4.47 2.78 8.77
CA VAL A 57 3.11 2.52 8.27
C VAL A 57 3.04 1.18 7.53
N LEU A 58 4.10 0.82 6.83
CA LEU A 58 4.15 -0.42 6.05
C LEU A 58 5.27 -1.32 6.54
N SER A 59 5.09 -2.62 6.36
CA SER A 59 6.15 -3.60 6.50
C SER A 59 6.34 -4.34 5.19
N VAL A 60 7.52 -4.94 5.03
CA VAL A 60 7.93 -5.60 3.81
C VAL A 60 8.26 -7.05 4.09
N ARG A 61 7.91 -7.93 3.15
CA ARG A 61 8.26 -9.34 3.19
C ARG A 61 8.86 -9.72 1.85
N ARG A 62 9.91 -10.52 1.87
CA ARG A 62 10.54 -11.02 0.64
C ARG A 62 10.28 -12.50 0.50
N GLU A 63 10.00 -12.92 -0.74
CA GLU A 63 9.81 -14.33 -1.06
C GLU A 63 10.42 -14.54 -2.44
N GLY A 64 11.61 -15.16 -2.48
CA GLY A 64 12.37 -15.27 -3.71
C GLY A 64 12.72 -13.90 -4.26
N THR A 65 12.33 -13.63 -5.50
CA THR A 65 12.54 -12.33 -6.13
C THR A 65 11.37 -11.37 -5.88
N TRP A 66 10.29 -11.85 -5.25
CA TRP A 66 9.11 -11.04 -5.00
C TRP A 66 9.27 -10.24 -3.71
N VAL A 67 8.85 -8.97 -3.74
CA VAL A 67 8.86 -8.08 -2.58
C VAL A 67 7.42 -7.66 -2.32
N TYR A 68 6.90 -8.03 -1.15
CA TYR A 68 5.51 -7.76 -0.77
C TYR A 68 5.44 -6.68 0.30
N TYR A 69 4.44 -5.82 0.18
CA TYR A 69 4.15 -4.78 1.17
C TYR A 69 2.78 -4.99 1.77
N ARG A 70 2.66 -4.65 3.04
CA ARG A 70 1.39 -4.69 3.75
C ARG A 70 1.40 -3.61 4.83
N LEU A 71 0.23 -3.31 5.37
CA LEU A 71 0.16 -2.43 6.54
C LEU A 71 0.93 -3.08 7.69
N ASP A 72 1.65 -2.26 8.44
CA ASP A 72 2.45 -2.77 9.56
C ASP A 72 1.53 -3.42 10.59
N ALA A 73 1.90 -4.61 11.07
CA ALA A 73 1.09 -5.36 12.02
C ALA A 73 0.98 -4.66 13.38
N GLN A 74 1.89 -3.74 13.67
CA GLN A 74 1.90 -3.00 14.92
C GLN A 74 1.30 -1.61 14.79
N LEU A 75 0.60 -1.32 13.69
CA LEU A 75 -0.10 -0.07 13.52
C LEU A 75 -1.07 0.15 14.69
N PRO A 76 -0.98 1.29 15.38
CA PRO A 76 -1.94 1.57 16.46
C PRO A 76 -3.37 1.62 15.92
N LEU A 77 -4.33 1.26 16.75
CA LEU A 77 -5.73 1.25 16.33
C LEU A 77 -6.18 2.61 15.79
N TRP A 78 -5.74 3.70 16.43
CA TRP A 78 -6.15 5.04 15.97
C TRP A 78 -5.67 5.30 14.54
N ALA A 79 -4.46 4.84 14.21
CA ALA A 79 -3.91 5.02 12.87
C ALA A 79 -4.68 4.20 11.84
N TYR A 80 -4.98 2.94 12.18
CA TYR A 80 -5.76 2.08 11.30
C TYR A 80 -7.13 2.69 11.02
N LYS A 81 -7.77 3.24 12.05
CA LYS A 81 -9.08 3.89 11.88
C LYS A 81 -9.01 5.12 10.99
N VAL A 82 -7.93 5.90 11.10
CA VAL A 82 -7.72 7.04 10.21
C VAL A 82 -7.60 6.57 8.76
N LEU A 83 -6.84 5.49 8.52
CA LEU A 83 -6.69 4.95 7.17
C LEU A 83 -8.02 4.44 6.63
N GLU A 84 -8.80 3.73 7.44
CA GLU A 84 -10.12 3.26 7.01
C GLU A 84 -11.05 4.41 6.65
N SER A 85 -11.06 5.44 7.47
CA SER A 85 -11.90 6.62 7.22
C SER A 85 -11.47 7.35 5.96
N MET A 86 -10.17 7.49 5.76
CA MET A 86 -9.63 8.09 4.54
C MET A 86 -10.06 7.31 3.31
N ALA A 87 -9.99 5.98 3.37
CA ALA A 87 -10.34 5.13 2.24
C ALA A 87 -11.83 5.23 1.89
N GLN A 88 -12.69 5.45 2.87
CA GLN A 88 -14.11 5.65 2.61
C GLN A 88 -14.39 6.95 1.85
N GLY A 89 -13.58 7.98 2.08
CA GLY A 89 -13.72 9.24 1.40
C GLY A 89 -12.97 9.31 0.08
N ALA A 90 -12.17 8.31 -0.24
CA ALA A 90 -11.33 8.31 -1.44
C ALA A 90 -12.03 7.56 -2.57
N SER A 91 -11.77 7.99 -3.81
CA SER A 91 -12.35 7.35 -4.99
C SER A 91 -11.21 6.99 -5.95
N PHE A 92 -10.55 5.86 -5.69
CA PHE A 92 -9.49 5.34 -6.54
C PHE A 92 -9.91 4.02 -7.20
N ALA A 93 -11.13 4.01 -7.74
CA ALA A 93 -11.72 2.80 -8.32
C ALA A 93 -10.92 2.27 -9.51
N GLU A 94 -10.29 3.17 -10.27
CA GLU A 94 -9.49 2.75 -11.43
C GLU A 94 -8.28 1.92 -11.03
N ASP A 95 -7.67 2.24 -9.89
CA ASP A 95 -6.52 1.47 -9.38
C ASP A 95 -6.95 0.03 -9.07
N ALA A 96 -8.05 -0.12 -8.37
CA ALA A 96 -8.59 -1.43 -8.02
C ALA A 96 -8.99 -2.22 -9.27
N GLN A 97 -9.54 -1.54 -10.26
CA GLN A 97 -9.95 -2.19 -11.50
C GLN A 97 -8.75 -2.70 -12.28
N ARG A 98 -7.68 -1.91 -12.37
CA ARG A 98 -6.47 -2.36 -13.05
C ARG A 98 -5.86 -3.59 -12.37
N LEU A 99 -5.90 -3.61 -11.04
CA LEU A 99 -5.42 -4.76 -10.28
C LEU A 99 -6.26 -6.00 -10.56
N GLU A 100 -7.58 -5.82 -10.61
CA GLU A 100 -8.51 -6.93 -10.79
C GLU A 100 -8.35 -7.64 -12.12
N VAL A 101 -8.05 -6.90 -13.19
CA VAL A 101 -7.88 -7.48 -14.54
C VAL A 101 -6.46 -7.91 -14.85
N MET A 102 -5.54 -7.72 -13.91
CA MET A 102 -4.13 -8.06 -14.09
C MET A 102 -3.96 -9.57 -14.16
N THR A 103 -3.21 -10.06 -15.17
CA THR A 103 -3.09 -11.50 -15.42
C THR A 103 -1.78 -12.11 -14.92
N ASN A 104 -0.77 -11.29 -14.65
CA ASN A 104 0.57 -11.77 -14.29
C ASN A 104 0.87 -11.57 -12.80
N ARG A 105 -0.15 -11.69 -11.97
CA ARG A 105 0.03 -11.58 -10.52
C ARG A 105 0.74 -12.81 -9.98
N PRO A 106 1.62 -12.63 -8.98
CA PRO A 106 2.31 -13.78 -8.39
C PRO A 106 1.33 -14.69 -7.65
N ALA A 107 1.63 -16.01 -7.68
CA ALA A 107 0.90 -16.96 -6.86
C ALA A 107 1.29 -16.73 -5.39
N ARG A 108 0.30 -16.80 -4.49
CA ARG A 108 0.53 -16.62 -3.07
C ARG A 108 0.34 -17.94 -2.34
N CYS A 109 1.15 -18.14 -1.31
CA CYS A 109 1.01 -19.31 -0.46
C CYS A 109 -0.37 -19.33 0.20
N GLY A 110 -0.94 -20.52 0.30
CA GLY A 110 -2.23 -20.71 0.95
C GLY A 110 -3.44 -20.45 0.07
N ILE A 111 -3.21 -20.17 -1.18
CA ILE A 111 -4.31 -19.99 -2.14
C ILE A 111 -4.76 -21.35 -2.64
#